data_43b3896dbe55694f90d3db351efaa8d7
#
_entry.id   43b3896dbe55694f90d3db351efaa8d7
#
_cell.length_a   1.000
_cell.length_b   1.000
_cell.length_c   1.000
_cell.angle_alpha   90.00
_cell.angle_beta   90.00
_cell.angle_gamma   90.00
#
_symmetry.space_group_name_H-M   'P 1'
#
loop_
_entity.id
_entity.type
_entity.pdbx_description
1 polymer ?
#
loop_
_entity_poly.entity_id
_entity_poly.type
_entity_poly.pdbx_seq_one_letter_code
_entity_poly.pdbx_strand_id
1 'polypeptide(L)'
;MQTYIVHWQFPDQESHMQGAEAFAGFVEGGCEGDEFDGFKVLNRVVNPEGANGWAIVESSNHQNIWKWSSIWVDNFGVEIEVTPLLTDK
;
A
#
# COMPACT_ATOMS: atom_id res chain seq x y z
N MET A 1 3.00 15.42 9.26
CA MET A 1 2.05 14.39 8.82
C MET A 1 2.07 13.22 9.78
N GLN A 2 0.96 12.52 9.92
CA GLN A 2 0.85 11.35 10.76
C GLN A 2 1.48 10.14 10.05
N THR A 3 2.17 9.30 10.81
CA THR A 3 2.73 8.05 10.31
C THR A 3 1.74 6.90 10.55
N TYR A 4 1.61 6.02 9.56
CA TYR A 4 0.73 4.86 9.65
C TYR A 4 1.46 3.62 9.13
N ILE A 5 1.08 2.45 9.65
CA ILE A 5 1.40 1.18 8.99
C ILE A 5 0.14 0.67 8.31
N VAL A 6 0.28 0.29 7.05
CA VAL A 6 -0.81 -0.24 6.26
C VAL A 6 -0.49 -1.70 5.95
N HIS A 7 -1.38 -2.58 6.39
CA HIS A 7 -1.31 -4.01 6.06
C HIS A 7 -2.31 -4.30 4.95
N TRP A 8 -1.88 -5.03 3.92
CA TRP A 8 -2.80 -5.46 2.88
C TRP A 8 -2.79 -6.98 2.76
N GLN A 9 -3.95 -7.54 2.38
CA GLN A 9 -4.13 -8.96 2.19
C GLN A 9 -4.89 -9.20 0.90
N PHE A 10 -4.29 -9.98 -0.02
CA PHE A 10 -4.99 -10.43 -1.22
C PHE A 10 -5.92 -11.59 -0.84
N PRO A 11 -7.05 -11.75 -1.56
CA PRO A 11 -8.01 -12.82 -1.23
C PRO A 11 -7.48 -14.22 -1.53
N ASP A 12 -6.56 -14.35 -2.50
CA ASP A 12 -5.95 -15.64 -2.87
C ASP A 12 -4.63 -15.41 -3.60
N GLN A 13 -3.92 -16.51 -3.90
CA GLN A 13 -2.63 -16.43 -4.57
C GLN A 13 -2.75 -15.99 -6.03
N GLU A 14 -3.84 -16.33 -6.70
CA GLU A 14 -4.06 -15.89 -8.08
C GLU A 14 -4.17 -14.38 -8.17
N SER A 15 -4.98 -13.77 -7.30
CA SER A 15 -5.09 -12.32 -7.21
C SER A 15 -3.75 -11.67 -6.86
N HIS A 16 -2.99 -12.31 -5.97
CA HIS A 16 -1.67 -11.82 -5.61
C HIS A 16 -0.71 -11.83 -6.80
N MET A 17 -0.71 -12.90 -7.59
CA MET A 17 0.12 -12.97 -8.78
C MET A 17 -0.24 -11.89 -9.79
N GLN A 18 -1.53 -11.64 -9.99
CA GLN A 18 -2.01 -10.57 -10.86
C GLN A 18 -1.57 -9.20 -10.34
N GLY A 19 -1.69 -8.99 -9.03
CA GLY A 19 -1.23 -7.77 -8.39
C GLY A 19 0.27 -7.57 -8.51
N ALA A 20 1.05 -8.65 -8.41
CA ALA A 20 2.51 -8.59 -8.54
C ALA A 20 2.92 -8.16 -9.96
N GLU A 21 2.23 -8.65 -10.98
CA GLU A 21 2.48 -8.23 -12.37
C GLU A 21 2.16 -6.75 -12.56
N ALA A 22 1.03 -6.30 -12.02
CA ALA A 22 0.66 -4.89 -12.07
C ALA A 22 1.66 -4.03 -11.32
N PHE A 23 2.16 -4.52 -10.18
CA PHE A 23 3.14 -3.81 -9.38
C PHE A 23 4.49 -3.70 -10.10
N ALA A 24 4.90 -4.73 -10.83
CA ALA A 24 6.12 -4.68 -11.63
C ALA A 24 6.03 -3.55 -12.68
N GLY A 25 4.89 -3.40 -13.34
CA GLY A 25 4.66 -2.30 -14.27
C GLY A 25 4.67 -0.93 -13.56
N PHE A 26 4.13 -0.88 -12.36
CA PHE A 26 4.13 0.33 -11.54
C PHE A 26 5.57 0.76 -11.19
N VAL A 27 6.42 -0.20 -10.81
CA VAL A 27 7.85 0.07 -10.52
C VAL A 27 8.59 0.53 -11.77
N GLU A 28 8.34 -0.10 -12.91
CA GLU A 28 8.93 0.31 -14.19
C GLU A 28 8.54 1.75 -14.55
N GLY A 29 7.33 2.16 -14.19
CA GLY A 29 6.86 3.53 -14.40
C GLY A 29 7.37 4.53 -13.38
N GLY A 30 8.24 4.14 -12.44
CA GLY A 30 8.85 5.05 -11.46
C GLY A 30 8.06 5.21 -10.18
N CYS A 31 7.16 4.29 -9.88
CA CYS A 31 6.33 4.31 -8.67
C CYS A 31 5.49 5.59 -8.54
N GLU A 32 4.94 6.05 -9.65
CA GLU A 32 4.02 7.19 -9.62
C GLU A 32 2.81 6.86 -8.73
N GLY A 33 2.48 7.77 -7.83
CA GLY A 33 1.39 7.57 -6.89
C GLY A 33 1.84 7.18 -5.49
N ASP A 34 3.12 6.84 -5.30
CA ASP A 34 3.67 6.61 -3.95
C ASP A 34 3.96 7.91 -3.21
N GLU A 35 3.93 9.01 -3.90
CA GLU A 35 4.12 10.33 -3.28
C GLU A 35 3.26 11.36 -3.99
N PHE A 36 2.46 12.10 -3.21
CA PHE A 36 1.69 13.24 -3.70
C PHE A 36 1.46 14.18 -2.52
N ASP A 37 0.82 15.33 -2.79
CA ASP A 37 0.60 16.33 -1.74
C ASP A 37 -0.14 15.72 -0.54
N GLY A 38 0.52 15.72 0.62
CA GLY A 38 -0.05 15.18 1.85
C GLY A 38 0.10 13.68 2.03
N PHE A 39 0.90 13.00 1.18
CA PHE A 39 1.09 11.56 1.27
C PHE A 39 2.46 11.13 0.74
N LYS A 40 3.09 10.16 1.45
CA LYS A 40 4.36 9.58 1.00
C LYS A 40 4.53 8.17 1.56
N VAL A 41 4.94 7.24 0.71
CA VAL A 41 5.35 5.90 1.15
C VAL A 41 6.81 5.97 1.61
N LEU A 42 7.06 5.57 2.86
CA LEU A 42 8.41 5.56 3.43
C LEU A 42 9.11 4.22 3.22
N ASN A 43 8.35 3.13 3.32
CA ASN A 43 8.90 1.78 3.15
C ASN A 43 7.77 0.82 2.80
N ARG A 44 8.13 -0.27 2.12
CA ARG A 44 7.17 -1.30 1.73
C ARG A 44 7.86 -2.65 1.74
N VAL A 45 7.22 -3.65 2.34
CA VAL A 45 7.71 -5.03 2.37
C VAL A 45 6.56 -5.97 1.99
N VAL A 46 6.90 -7.08 1.34
CA VAL A 46 5.92 -8.02 0.80
C VAL A 46 6.23 -9.41 1.31
N ASN A 47 5.18 -10.15 1.69
CA ASN A 47 5.25 -11.56 2.01
C ASN A 47 4.57 -12.35 0.88
N PRO A 48 5.32 -12.90 -0.08
CA PRO A 48 4.69 -13.58 -1.22
C PRO A 48 3.98 -14.89 -0.84
N GLU A 49 4.44 -15.57 0.20
CA GLU A 49 3.78 -16.80 0.64
C GLU A 49 2.41 -16.55 1.26
N GLY A 50 2.26 -15.43 1.98
CA GLY A 50 1.01 -15.06 2.62
C GLY A 50 0.10 -14.23 1.74
N ALA A 51 0.51 -13.88 0.54
CA ALA A 51 -0.21 -12.99 -0.36
C ALA A 51 -0.54 -11.65 0.31
N ASN A 52 0.39 -11.14 1.12
CA ASN A 52 0.19 -9.91 1.89
C ASN A 52 1.47 -9.10 1.99
N GLY A 53 1.36 -7.95 2.63
CA GLY A 53 2.50 -7.09 2.85
C GLY A 53 2.15 -5.90 3.72
N TRP A 54 3.16 -5.06 3.94
CA TRP A 54 3.03 -3.88 4.80
C TRP A 54 3.70 -2.70 4.13
N ALA A 55 3.14 -1.50 4.36
CA ALA A 55 3.79 -0.25 3.99
C ALA A 55 3.77 0.69 5.18
N ILE A 56 4.85 1.44 5.37
CA ILE A 56 4.87 2.55 6.32
C ILE A 56 4.74 3.82 5.50
N VAL A 57 3.72 4.62 5.83
CA VAL A 57 3.38 5.81 5.07
C VAL A 57 3.24 7.02 5.99
N GLU A 58 3.46 8.20 5.44
CA GLU A 58 3.08 9.45 6.06
C GLU A 58 1.90 10.03 5.31
N SER A 59 0.89 10.49 6.03
CA SER A 59 -0.29 11.06 5.42
C SER A 59 -0.89 12.16 6.30
N SER A 60 -1.42 13.19 5.67
CA SER A 60 -2.09 14.28 6.38
C SER A 60 -3.50 13.90 6.82
N ASN A 61 -4.09 12.85 6.23
CA ASN A 61 -5.44 12.37 6.57
C ASN A 61 -5.66 10.95 6.04
N HIS A 62 -6.75 10.30 6.48
CA HIS A 62 -7.10 8.96 6.05
C HIS A 62 -7.55 8.90 4.59
N GLN A 63 -8.09 9.97 4.04
CA GLN A 63 -8.56 9.99 2.66
C GLN A 63 -7.41 9.79 1.68
N ASN A 64 -6.22 10.31 1.98
CA ASN A 64 -5.04 10.12 1.14
C ASN A 64 -4.62 8.66 1.10
N ILE A 65 -4.70 7.95 2.24
CA ILE A 65 -4.39 6.51 2.29
C ILE A 65 -5.39 5.74 1.45
N TRP A 66 -6.67 6.06 1.57
CA TRP A 66 -7.75 5.47 0.79
C TRP A 66 -7.53 5.71 -0.71
N LYS A 67 -7.19 6.92 -1.09
CA LYS A 67 -6.89 7.28 -2.48
C LYS A 67 -5.71 6.46 -3.03
N TRP A 68 -4.65 6.33 -2.24
CA TRP A 68 -3.46 5.56 -2.65
C TRP A 68 -3.77 4.07 -2.80
N SER A 69 -4.57 3.50 -1.91
CA SER A 69 -4.85 2.06 -1.91
C SER A 69 -6.00 1.65 -2.83
N SER A 70 -6.87 2.59 -3.22
CA SER A 70 -8.14 2.27 -3.88
C SER A 70 -7.98 1.48 -5.17
N ILE A 71 -6.95 1.76 -5.97
CA ILE A 71 -6.73 1.06 -7.22
C ILE A 71 -6.48 -0.44 -6.97
N TRP A 72 -5.78 -0.78 -5.89
CA TRP A 72 -5.50 -2.16 -5.53
C TRP A 72 -6.73 -2.86 -4.96
N VAL A 73 -7.48 -2.16 -4.12
CA VAL A 73 -8.74 -2.66 -3.55
C VAL A 73 -9.76 -2.94 -4.65
N ASP A 74 -9.93 -1.98 -5.57
CA ASP A 74 -10.95 -2.08 -6.61
C ASP A 74 -10.61 -3.13 -7.67
N ASN A 75 -9.32 -3.30 -8.00
CA ASN A 75 -8.91 -4.20 -9.08
C ASN A 75 -8.59 -5.61 -8.63
N PHE A 76 -8.18 -5.80 -7.38
CA PHE A 76 -7.69 -7.11 -6.90
C PHE A 76 -8.40 -7.59 -5.64
N GLY A 77 -9.36 -6.85 -5.12
CA GLY A 77 -10.09 -7.23 -3.92
C GLY A 77 -9.24 -7.27 -2.65
N VAL A 78 -8.20 -6.45 -2.59
CA VAL A 78 -7.27 -6.40 -1.45
C VAL A 78 -7.97 -5.85 -0.21
N GLU A 79 -7.79 -6.50 0.93
CA GLU A 79 -8.22 -5.98 2.22
C GLU A 79 -7.11 -5.14 2.82
N ILE A 80 -7.47 -3.98 3.36
CA ILE A 80 -6.53 -3.01 3.91
C ILE A 80 -6.82 -2.80 5.39
N GLU A 81 -5.77 -2.86 6.21
CA GLU A 81 -5.83 -2.52 7.63
C GLU A 81 -4.84 -1.38 7.89
N VAL A 82 -5.30 -0.28 8.46
CA VAL A 82 -4.52 0.92 8.70
C VAL A 82 -4.39 1.15 10.19
N THR A 83 -3.15 1.27 10.68
CA THR A 83 -2.86 1.51 12.10
C THR A 83 -2.00 2.76 12.24
N PRO A 84 -2.44 3.77 13.01
CA PRO A 84 -1.59 4.94 13.27
C PRO A 84 -0.40 4.56 14.15
N LEU A 85 0.74 5.16 13.87
CA LEU A 85 1.98 4.92 14.59
C LEU A 85 2.48 6.22 15.22
N LEU A 86 3.08 6.09 16.39
CA LEU A 86 3.81 7.19 17.03
C LEU A 86 5.29 6.99 16.83
N THR A 87 6.01 8.07 16.54
CA THR A 87 7.46 8.01 16.47
C THR A 87 8.06 8.38 17.83
N ASP A 88 9.29 7.95 18.07
CA ASP A 88 10.00 8.23 19.31
C ASP A 88 10.52 9.67 19.42
N LYS A 89 10.19 10.49 18.46
CA LYS A 89 10.73 11.86 18.39
C LYS A 89 9.71 12.90 18.68
#